data_e43e7d581431860d6298f0d3ba81e756
#
_entry.id   e43e7d581431860d6298f0d3ba81e756
#
_cell.length_a   1.000
_cell.length_b   1.000
_cell.length_c   1.000
_cell.angle_alpha   90.00
_cell.angle_beta   90.00
_cell.angle_gamma   90.00
#
_symmetry.space_group_name_H-M   'P 1'
#
loop_
_entity.id
_entity.type
_entity.pdbx_description
1 polymer ?
#
loop_
_entity_poly.entity_id
_entity_poly.type
_entity_poly.pdbx_seq_one_letter_code
_entity_poly.pdbx_strand_id
1 'polypeptide(L)'
;MEYGQLARDDGTLLAWERVPGRTPTTVFLPGFRSDMQGAKALAVTAECAWLGTACLRLDYSGHGASGGAFADGTIGRWVDDAALVIDRMAPGPLILVGSSMGGWIALLLSLRLGTRVGGLIGIAAAPDFTETLMWDAMMPDERTRLLQDGAVTTPSEYGDPLTITADLIEDGRRHLLLGAPIDSVCPIRLLHGQMDPDVPWETALTIARQVRSDDVQITLVKDGDHRLSRPGDLALLLHLLRPFLVQDGRQTLAETGIAPA
;
A
#
# COMPACT_ATOMS: atom_id res chain seq x y z
N MET A 1 14.18 -17.74 2.00
CA MET A 1 12.84 -17.15 2.19
C MET A 1 12.21 -17.80 3.40
N GLU A 2 11.69 -16.99 4.31
CA GLU A 2 10.95 -17.42 5.50
C GLU A 2 9.48 -17.15 5.25
N TYR A 3 8.60 -17.98 5.81
CA TYR A 3 7.15 -17.80 5.69
C TYR A 3 6.46 -18.34 6.94
N GLY A 4 5.27 -17.88 7.21
CA GLY A 4 4.51 -18.33 8.35
C GLY A 4 3.16 -17.63 8.47
N GLN A 5 2.53 -17.86 9.61
CA GLN A 5 1.29 -17.21 9.98
C GLN A 5 1.42 -16.62 11.39
N LEU A 6 0.79 -15.47 11.59
CA LEU A 6 0.72 -14.77 12.87
C LEU A 6 -0.73 -14.63 13.29
N ALA A 7 -1.03 -15.07 14.52
CA ALA A 7 -2.39 -14.96 15.05
C ALA A 7 -2.69 -13.54 15.55
N ARG A 8 -3.86 -13.00 15.17
CA ARG A 8 -4.50 -11.86 15.80
C ARG A 8 -5.10 -12.29 17.16
N ASP A 9 -5.50 -11.33 17.96
CA ASP A 9 -6.16 -11.57 19.26
C ASP A 9 -7.51 -12.31 19.10
N ASP A 10 -8.19 -12.14 17.94
CA ASP A 10 -9.43 -12.84 17.60
C ASP A 10 -9.20 -14.27 17.03
N GLY A 11 -7.95 -14.72 16.96
CA GLY A 11 -7.56 -16.02 16.42
C GLY A 11 -7.39 -16.07 14.91
N THR A 12 -7.68 -14.99 14.17
CA THR A 12 -7.45 -14.92 12.71
C THR A 12 -5.96 -15.04 12.40
N LEU A 13 -5.59 -15.93 11.49
CA LEU A 13 -4.21 -16.15 11.08
C LEU A 13 -3.86 -15.25 9.90
N LEU A 14 -2.78 -14.47 10.02
CA LEU A 14 -2.24 -13.59 8.98
C LEU A 14 -1.00 -14.22 8.35
N ALA A 15 -1.07 -14.50 7.05
CA ALA A 15 0.04 -15.07 6.29
C ALA A 15 1.07 -13.99 5.94
N TRP A 16 2.33 -14.37 6.02
CA TRP A 16 3.45 -13.52 5.63
C TRP A 16 4.59 -14.32 5.01
N GLU A 17 5.37 -13.63 4.18
CA GLU A 17 6.62 -14.13 3.61
C GLU A 17 7.71 -13.07 3.75
N ARG A 18 8.93 -13.50 4.08
CA ARG A 18 10.07 -12.61 4.31
C ARG A 18 11.33 -13.13 3.61
N VAL A 19 12.02 -12.22 2.97
CA VAL A 19 13.42 -12.39 2.58
C VAL A 19 14.27 -11.70 3.65
N PRO A 20 15.12 -12.41 4.39
CA PRO A 20 16.05 -11.78 5.33
C PRO A 20 17.12 -11.00 4.55
N GLY A 21 17.59 -9.88 5.11
CA GLY A 21 18.58 -9.03 4.48
C GLY A 21 18.93 -7.81 5.32
N ARG A 22 19.69 -6.88 4.75
CA ARG A 22 20.00 -5.60 5.40
C ARG A 22 18.78 -4.70 5.47
N THR A 23 18.74 -3.83 6.46
CA THR A 23 17.76 -2.73 6.55
C THR A 23 18.08 -1.62 5.53
N PRO A 24 17.07 -0.85 5.12
CA PRO A 24 15.66 -0.92 5.53
C PRO A 24 14.95 -2.17 5.03
N THR A 25 13.88 -2.60 5.71
CA THR A 25 12.99 -3.65 5.23
C THR A 25 11.95 -3.06 4.29
N THR A 26 11.89 -3.54 3.06
CA THR A 26 10.79 -3.20 2.15
C THR A 26 9.56 -4.00 2.52
N VAL A 27 8.42 -3.33 2.74
CA VAL A 27 7.13 -3.98 3.02
C VAL A 27 6.21 -3.77 1.83
N PHE A 28 5.78 -4.86 1.21
CA PHE A 28 4.78 -4.80 0.13
C PHE A 28 3.37 -5.00 0.68
N LEU A 29 2.48 -4.06 0.34
CA LEU A 29 1.09 -3.98 0.77
C LEU A 29 0.18 -4.16 -0.46
N PRO A 30 -0.51 -5.31 -0.59
CA PRO A 30 -1.35 -5.61 -1.75
C PRO A 30 -2.61 -4.74 -1.80
N GLY A 31 -3.27 -4.72 -2.97
CA GLY A 31 -4.53 -4.03 -3.19
C GLY A 31 -5.75 -4.82 -2.71
N PHE A 32 -6.92 -4.19 -2.84
CA PHE A 32 -8.22 -4.78 -2.56
C PHE A 32 -8.45 -6.04 -3.40
N ARG A 33 -8.84 -7.16 -2.77
CA ARG A 33 -8.99 -8.48 -3.40
C ARG A 33 -7.72 -9.02 -4.08
N SER A 34 -6.57 -8.51 -3.71
CA SER A 34 -5.27 -8.98 -4.19
C SER A 34 -4.53 -9.70 -3.06
N ASP A 35 -3.41 -10.32 -3.41
CA ASP A 35 -2.59 -11.07 -2.47
C ASP A 35 -1.09 -10.75 -2.61
N MET A 36 -0.29 -11.31 -1.71
CA MET A 36 1.16 -11.15 -1.68
C MET A 36 1.92 -11.90 -2.78
N GLN A 37 1.23 -12.67 -3.64
CA GLN A 37 1.83 -13.42 -4.77
C GLN A 37 1.70 -12.67 -6.10
N GLY A 38 1.11 -11.49 -6.11
CA GLY A 38 0.97 -10.68 -7.32
C GLY A 38 2.31 -10.28 -7.95
N ALA A 39 2.33 -10.02 -9.26
CA ALA A 39 3.55 -9.74 -10.03
C ALA A 39 4.42 -8.62 -9.44
N LYS A 40 3.80 -7.54 -8.92
CA LYS A 40 4.51 -6.42 -8.27
C LYS A 40 5.19 -6.86 -6.97
N ALA A 41 4.50 -7.64 -6.14
CA ALA A 41 5.05 -8.16 -4.88
C ALA A 41 6.25 -9.08 -5.14
N LEU A 42 6.14 -9.97 -6.14
CA LEU A 42 7.23 -10.86 -6.52
C LEU A 42 8.43 -10.10 -7.10
N ALA A 43 8.19 -9.10 -7.96
CA ALA A 43 9.25 -8.27 -8.53
C ALA A 43 10.01 -7.49 -7.44
N VAL A 44 9.31 -6.85 -6.52
CA VAL A 44 9.91 -6.15 -5.36
C VAL A 44 10.72 -7.12 -4.50
N THR A 45 10.18 -8.30 -4.23
CA THR A 45 10.87 -9.33 -3.43
C THR A 45 12.16 -9.80 -4.11
N ALA A 46 12.11 -10.05 -5.42
CA ALA A 46 13.29 -10.47 -6.19
C ALA A 46 14.38 -9.39 -6.21
N GLU A 47 13.99 -8.12 -6.36
CA GLU A 47 14.91 -6.98 -6.35
C GLU A 47 15.60 -6.84 -4.99
N CYS A 48 14.82 -6.92 -3.89
CA CYS A 48 15.40 -6.86 -2.55
C CYS A 48 16.39 -8.02 -2.30
N ALA A 49 16.02 -9.24 -2.72
CA ALA A 49 16.91 -10.39 -2.62
C ALA A 49 18.20 -10.21 -3.41
N TRP A 50 18.12 -9.66 -4.63
CA TRP A 50 19.28 -9.37 -5.47
C TRP A 50 20.20 -8.32 -4.84
N LEU A 51 19.62 -7.28 -4.22
CA LEU A 51 20.36 -6.22 -3.52
C LEU A 51 20.84 -6.65 -2.11
N GLY A 52 20.40 -7.79 -1.60
CA GLY A 52 20.71 -8.26 -0.24
C GLY A 52 20.03 -7.44 0.86
N THR A 53 18.91 -6.79 0.56
CA THR A 53 18.07 -6.06 1.51
C THR A 53 16.88 -6.90 1.94
N ALA A 54 16.33 -6.63 3.15
CA ALA A 54 15.18 -7.36 3.64
C ALA A 54 13.89 -6.95 2.92
N CYS A 55 13.01 -7.94 2.69
CA CYS A 55 11.67 -7.71 2.15
C CYS A 55 10.65 -8.52 2.94
N LEU A 56 9.51 -7.89 3.23
CA LEU A 56 8.34 -8.49 3.86
C LEU A 56 7.12 -8.28 2.95
N ARG A 57 6.34 -9.31 2.75
CA ARG A 57 5.02 -9.23 2.13
C ARG A 57 4.01 -10.02 2.95
N LEU A 58 2.77 -9.61 2.93
CA LEU A 58 1.72 -10.16 3.78
C LEU A 58 0.38 -10.16 3.06
N ASP A 59 -0.51 -11.03 3.52
CA ASP A 59 -1.92 -10.98 3.20
C ASP A 59 -2.71 -10.47 4.40
N TYR A 60 -3.63 -9.55 4.16
CA TYR A 60 -4.57 -9.09 5.20
C TYR A 60 -5.59 -10.18 5.52
N SER A 61 -6.28 -10.06 6.64
CA SER A 61 -7.44 -10.92 6.94
C SER A 61 -8.44 -10.92 5.77
N GLY A 62 -8.94 -12.12 5.41
CA GLY A 62 -9.83 -12.32 4.27
C GLY A 62 -9.18 -12.23 2.89
N HIS A 63 -7.83 -12.13 2.80
CA HIS A 63 -7.10 -12.10 1.54
C HIS A 63 -6.10 -13.26 1.45
N GLY A 64 -5.83 -13.71 0.23
CA GLY A 64 -4.79 -14.67 -0.10
C GLY A 64 -4.76 -15.89 0.81
N ALA A 65 -3.62 -16.12 1.49
CA ALA A 65 -3.40 -17.25 2.40
C ALA A 65 -3.73 -16.93 3.86
N SER A 66 -4.23 -15.74 4.16
CA SER A 66 -4.71 -15.36 5.50
C SER A 66 -6.11 -15.90 5.78
N GLY A 67 -6.39 -16.12 7.06
CA GLY A 67 -7.72 -16.50 7.53
C GLY A 67 -8.71 -15.32 7.57
N GLY A 68 -9.95 -15.63 7.99
CA GLY A 68 -11.05 -14.67 8.05
C GLY A 68 -11.88 -14.63 6.76
N ALA A 69 -13.05 -14.00 6.81
CA ALA A 69 -13.86 -13.77 5.63
C ALA A 69 -13.58 -12.37 5.06
N PHE A 70 -13.53 -12.25 3.73
CA PHE A 70 -13.32 -10.97 3.06
C PHE A 70 -14.38 -9.93 3.45
N ALA A 71 -15.62 -10.38 3.62
CA ALA A 71 -16.75 -9.53 4.02
C ALA A 71 -16.62 -8.91 5.42
N ASP A 72 -15.78 -9.49 6.30
CA ASP A 72 -15.50 -8.94 7.64
C ASP A 72 -14.37 -7.88 7.60
N GLY A 73 -13.82 -7.63 6.41
CA GLY A 73 -12.70 -6.75 6.22
C GLY A 73 -13.10 -5.27 6.19
N THR A 74 -12.27 -4.44 6.82
CA THR A 74 -12.40 -2.98 6.79
C THR A 74 -11.01 -2.35 6.65
N ILE A 75 -10.96 -1.06 6.29
CA ILE A 75 -9.68 -0.35 6.15
C ILE A 75 -8.88 -0.37 7.45
N GLY A 76 -9.52 -0.04 8.58
CA GLY A 76 -8.88 -0.07 9.88
C GLY A 76 -8.37 -1.47 10.25
N ARG A 77 -9.17 -2.52 10.01
CA ARG A 77 -8.77 -3.90 10.25
C ARG A 77 -7.51 -4.26 9.45
N TRP A 78 -7.46 -3.92 8.16
CA TRP A 78 -6.31 -4.24 7.31
C TRP A 78 -5.06 -3.41 7.64
N VAL A 79 -5.23 -2.17 8.10
CA VAL A 79 -4.12 -1.38 8.68
C VAL A 79 -3.57 -2.06 9.94
N ASP A 80 -4.44 -2.55 10.83
CA ASP A 80 -4.04 -3.28 12.05
C ASP A 80 -3.35 -4.60 11.73
N ASP A 81 -3.83 -5.35 10.73
CA ASP A 81 -3.20 -6.57 10.25
C ASP A 81 -1.76 -6.31 9.80
N ALA A 82 -1.59 -5.32 8.92
CA ALA A 82 -0.28 -4.96 8.41
C ALA A 82 0.65 -4.48 9.54
N ALA A 83 0.17 -3.64 10.44
CA ALA A 83 0.95 -3.15 11.57
C ALA A 83 1.41 -4.30 12.48
N LEU A 84 0.52 -5.25 12.79
CA LEU A 84 0.84 -6.42 13.61
C LEU A 84 1.95 -7.27 12.98
N VAL A 85 1.85 -7.56 11.68
CA VAL A 85 2.87 -8.34 10.97
C VAL A 85 4.19 -7.56 10.87
N ILE A 86 4.14 -6.26 10.56
CA ILE A 86 5.33 -5.38 10.48
C ILE A 86 6.05 -5.33 11.82
N ASP A 87 5.34 -5.14 12.93
CA ASP A 87 5.96 -5.02 14.25
C ASP A 87 6.68 -6.29 14.68
N ARG A 88 6.19 -7.45 14.27
CA ARG A 88 6.79 -8.75 14.59
C ARG A 88 7.90 -9.16 13.63
N MET A 89 7.76 -8.87 12.33
CA MET A 89 8.65 -9.40 11.29
C MET A 89 9.65 -8.37 10.75
N ALA A 90 9.42 -7.07 10.97
CA ALA A 90 10.26 -5.98 10.45
C ALA A 90 10.42 -4.85 11.49
N PRO A 91 11.10 -5.07 12.63
CA PRO A 91 11.14 -4.11 13.74
C PRO A 91 12.00 -2.85 13.47
N GLY A 92 12.78 -2.81 12.40
CA GLY A 92 13.70 -1.70 12.05
C GLY A 92 13.08 -0.64 11.12
N PRO A 93 13.95 0.11 10.42
CA PRO A 93 13.55 1.06 9.37
C PRO A 93 12.85 0.38 8.20
N LEU A 94 11.86 1.07 7.62
CA LEU A 94 10.95 0.53 6.63
C LEU A 94 10.91 1.36 5.36
N ILE A 95 10.70 0.70 4.21
CA ILE A 95 10.20 1.29 2.98
C ILE A 95 8.86 0.64 2.68
N LEU A 96 7.79 1.44 2.60
CA LEU A 96 6.45 0.94 2.30
C LEU A 96 6.19 1.00 0.80
N VAL A 97 5.75 -0.11 0.21
CA VAL A 97 5.35 -0.19 -1.20
C VAL A 97 3.92 -0.67 -1.25
N GLY A 98 2.99 0.22 -1.58
CA GLY A 98 1.56 -0.08 -1.57
C GLY A 98 0.92 0.05 -2.95
N SER A 99 0.12 -0.94 -3.35
CA SER A 99 -0.63 -0.93 -4.61
C SER A 99 -2.12 -0.71 -4.37
N SER A 100 -2.74 0.28 -5.04
CA SER A 100 -4.17 0.58 -4.93
C SER A 100 -4.57 0.82 -3.46
N MET A 101 -5.49 0.04 -2.89
CA MET A 101 -5.80 0.05 -1.44
C MET A 101 -4.54 -0.03 -0.57
N GLY A 102 -3.55 -0.86 -0.96
CA GLY A 102 -2.27 -0.94 -0.24
C GLY A 102 -1.52 0.39 -0.18
N GLY A 103 -1.73 1.28 -1.15
CA GLY A 103 -1.22 2.65 -1.12
C GLY A 103 -1.91 3.51 -0.04
N TRP A 104 -3.21 3.34 0.15
CA TRP A 104 -3.93 3.98 1.27
C TRP A 104 -3.43 3.45 2.62
N ILE A 105 -3.34 2.12 2.76
CA ILE A 105 -2.80 1.49 3.96
C ILE A 105 -1.36 1.96 4.23
N ALA A 106 -0.51 2.11 3.19
CA ALA A 106 0.84 2.64 3.34
C ALA A 106 0.87 4.07 3.89
N LEU A 107 -0.03 4.94 3.41
CA LEU A 107 -0.18 6.31 3.94
C LEU A 107 -0.61 6.28 5.41
N LEU A 108 -1.62 5.49 5.78
CA LEU A 108 -2.08 5.34 7.17
C LEU A 108 -0.97 4.77 8.08
N LEU A 109 -0.22 3.78 7.59
CA LEU A 109 0.93 3.23 8.32
C LEU A 109 2.06 4.25 8.46
N SER A 110 2.29 5.13 7.48
CA SER A 110 3.30 6.18 7.60
C SER A 110 2.99 7.16 8.74
N LEU A 111 1.71 7.44 8.97
CA LEU A 111 1.28 8.25 10.12
C LEU A 111 1.45 7.49 11.45
N ARG A 112 1.10 6.21 11.47
CA ARG A 112 1.16 5.37 12.68
C ARG A 112 2.58 5.03 13.11
N LEU A 113 3.46 4.71 12.16
CA LEU A 113 4.84 4.24 12.41
C LEU A 113 5.86 5.39 12.42
N GLY A 114 5.48 6.57 11.95
CA GLY A 114 6.28 7.79 12.04
C GLY A 114 7.67 7.62 11.44
N THR A 115 8.70 7.97 12.19
CA THR A 115 10.11 7.99 11.75
C THR A 115 10.69 6.61 11.38
N ARG A 116 9.99 5.51 11.66
CA ARG A 116 10.39 4.20 11.14
C ARG A 116 10.24 4.10 9.62
N VAL A 117 9.34 4.90 9.03
CA VAL A 117 9.11 4.90 7.58
C VAL A 117 10.09 5.86 6.91
N GLY A 118 11.14 5.30 6.31
CA GLY A 118 12.17 6.03 5.58
C GLY A 118 11.79 6.36 4.13
N GLY A 119 10.67 5.82 3.61
CA GLY A 119 10.14 6.12 2.28
C GLY A 119 8.85 5.36 1.97
N LEU A 120 8.09 5.88 1.02
CA LEU A 120 6.82 5.31 0.58
C LEU A 120 6.73 5.32 -0.95
N ILE A 121 6.28 4.21 -1.53
CA ILE A 121 5.94 4.11 -2.95
C ILE A 121 4.47 3.73 -3.06
N GLY A 122 3.66 4.59 -3.70
CA GLY A 122 2.27 4.33 -4.03
C GLY A 122 2.13 3.99 -5.51
N ILE A 123 1.55 2.83 -5.83
CA ILE A 123 1.30 2.37 -7.20
C ILE A 123 -0.21 2.41 -7.43
N ALA A 124 -0.69 3.28 -8.31
CA ALA A 124 -2.12 3.54 -8.51
C ALA A 124 -2.84 3.65 -7.14
N ALA A 125 -2.22 4.38 -6.19
CA ALA A 125 -2.69 4.47 -4.82
C ALA A 125 -4.11 5.05 -4.76
N ALA A 126 -4.99 4.40 -3.98
CA ALA A 126 -6.42 4.70 -3.93
C ALA A 126 -6.87 5.07 -2.49
N PRO A 127 -6.31 6.13 -1.86
CA PRO A 127 -6.87 6.60 -0.60
C PRO A 127 -8.31 7.04 -0.80
N ASP A 128 -9.14 6.85 0.23
CA ASP A 128 -10.54 7.25 0.30
C ASP A 128 -11.47 6.56 -0.73
N PHE A 129 -11.01 5.47 -1.40
CA PHE A 129 -11.75 4.81 -2.48
C PHE A 129 -13.11 4.27 -2.04
N THR A 130 -13.26 3.89 -0.77
CA THR A 130 -14.54 3.42 -0.23
C THR A 130 -15.63 4.50 -0.27
N GLU A 131 -15.26 5.76 -0.11
CA GLU A 131 -16.18 6.89 -0.25
C GLU A 131 -16.26 7.34 -1.71
N THR A 132 -15.12 7.70 -2.31
CA THR A 132 -15.10 8.41 -3.59
C THR A 132 -15.37 7.53 -4.82
N LEU A 133 -15.00 6.24 -4.76
CA LEU A 133 -15.12 5.31 -5.89
C LEU A 133 -16.16 4.21 -5.66
N MET A 134 -16.53 3.91 -4.41
CA MET A 134 -17.59 2.95 -4.11
C MET A 134 -18.89 3.65 -3.75
N TRP A 135 -18.93 4.35 -2.61
CA TRP A 135 -20.16 4.98 -2.14
C TRP A 135 -20.70 6.04 -3.12
N ASP A 136 -19.85 6.94 -3.61
CA ASP A 136 -20.29 8.00 -4.52
C ASP A 136 -20.74 7.47 -5.90
N ALA A 137 -20.21 6.34 -6.32
CA ALA A 137 -20.61 5.68 -7.56
C ALA A 137 -21.92 4.86 -7.43
N MET A 138 -22.37 4.53 -6.20
CA MET A 138 -23.60 3.75 -5.99
C MET A 138 -24.83 4.55 -6.38
N MET A 139 -25.77 3.87 -7.02
CA MET A 139 -27.12 4.42 -7.24
C MET A 139 -27.89 4.59 -5.93
N PRO A 140 -28.86 5.50 -5.83
CA PRO A 140 -29.62 5.74 -4.58
C PRO A 140 -30.29 4.49 -3.99
N ASP A 141 -30.78 3.58 -4.84
CA ASP A 141 -31.38 2.32 -4.40
C ASP A 141 -30.35 1.31 -3.89
N GLU A 142 -29.14 1.32 -4.43
CA GLU A 142 -28.03 0.50 -3.94
C GLU A 142 -27.57 0.97 -2.56
N ARG A 143 -27.43 2.29 -2.36
CA ARG A 143 -27.11 2.88 -1.05
C ARG A 143 -28.20 2.52 -0.02
N THR A 144 -29.48 2.59 -0.44
CA THR A 144 -30.59 2.22 0.44
C THR A 144 -30.51 0.76 0.85
N ARG A 145 -30.26 -0.16 -0.11
CA ARG A 145 -30.09 -1.59 0.18
C ARG A 145 -28.88 -1.84 1.07
N LEU A 146 -27.75 -1.19 0.80
CA LEU A 146 -26.55 -1.32 1.62
C LEU A 146 -26.83 -0.96 3.08
N LEU A 147 -27.56 0.14 3.31
CA LEU A 147 -27.90 0.59 4.67
C LEU A 147 -28.96 -0.29 5.36
N GLN A 148 -29.88 -0.89 4.60
CA GLN A 148 -30.93 -1.75 5.15
C GLN A 148 -30.48 -3.18 5.39
N ASP A 149 -29.74 -3.75 4.42
CA ASP A 149 -29.35 -5.16 4.40
C ASP A 149 -27.92 -5.38 4.94
N GLY A 150 -27.18 -4.30 5.16
CA GLY A 150 -25.77 -4.33 5.63
C GLY A 150 -24.75 -4.64 4.55
N ALA A 151 -25.16 -5.12 3.37
CA ALA A 151 -24.27 -5.43 2.25
C ALA A 151 -24.99 -5.37 0.91
N VAL A 152 -24.24 -5.08 -0.15
CA VAL A 152 -24.68 -5.22 -1.55
C VAL A 152 -23.63 -6.01 -2.33
N THR A 153 -24.10 -6.82 -3.27
CA THR A 153 -23.24 -7.58 -4.18
C THR A 153 -23.40 -7.06 -5.59
N THR A 154 -22.31 -6.66 -6.20
CA THR A 154 -22.25 -6.14 -7.57
C THR A 154 -21.44 -7.05 -8.48
N PRO A 155 -21.75 -7.15 -9.78
CA PRO A 155 -20.87 -7.82 -10.73
C PRO A 155 -19.46 -7.22 -10.68
N SER A 156 -18.43 -8.03 -10.91
CA SER A 156 -17.04 -7.60 -10.93
C SER A 156 -16.39 -8.01 -12.25
N GLU A 157 -15.65 -7.12 -12.88
CA GLU A 157 -14.83 -7.43 -14.06
C GLU A 157 -13.60 -8.29 -13.71
N TYR A 158 -13.28 -8.43 -12.43
CA TYR A 158 -12.10 -9.14 -11.92
C TYR A 158 -12.39 -10.55 -11.38
N GLY A 159 -13.53 -11.14 -11.74
CA GLY A 159 -13.90 -12.51 -11.36
C GLY A 159 -15.19 -12.58 -10.54
N ASP A 160 -15.17 -13.20 -9.36
CA ASP A 160 -16.34 -13.37 -8.51
C ASP A 160 -17.02 -12.03 -8.16
N PRO A 161 -18.34 -12.00 -7.98
CA PRO A 161 -19.08 -10.81 -7.59
C PRO A 161 -18.45 -10.14 -6.37
N LEU A 162 -18.46 -8.80 -6.35
CA LEU A 162 -17.94 -8.00 -5.25
C LEU A 162 -19.04 -7.73 -4.23
N THR A 163 -18.84 -8.17 -3.00
CA THR A 163 -19.68 -7.78 -1.86
C THR A 163 -19.06 -6.57 -1.17
N ILE A 164 -19.80 -5.48 -1.13
CA ILE A 164 -19.47 -4.25 -0.40
C ILE A 164 -20.35 -4.22 0.84
N THR A 165 -19.75 -4.08 2.02
CA THR A 165 -20.46 -4.04 3.29
C THR A 165 -20.61 -2.60 3.79
N ALA A 166 -21.67 -2.34 4.57
CA ALA A 166 -21.85 -1.05 5.24
C ALA A 166 -20.67 -0.76 6.19
N ASP A 167 -20.16 -1.80 6.86
CA ASP A 167 -19.01 -1.68 7.77
C ASP A 167 -17.75 -1.23 7.05
N LEU A 168 -17.48 -1.71 5.84
CA LEU A 168 -16.33 -1.27 5.03
C LEU A 168 -16.42 0.22 4.70
N ILE A 169 -17.62 0.69 4.30
CA ILE A 169 -17.85 2.11 3.98
C ILE A 169 -17.71 2.97 5.23
N GLU A 170 -18.39 2.59 6.32
CA GLU A 170 -18.38 3.36 7.57
C GLU A 170 -16.99 3.41 8.20
N ASP A 171 -16.28 2.31 8.22
CA ASP A 171 -14.90 2.28 8.70
C ASP A 171 -13.98 3.12 7.80
N GLY A 172 -14.11 3.01 6.47
CA GLY A 172 -13.36 3.82 5.53
C GLY A 172 -13.50 5.32 5.79
N ARG A 173 -14.71 5.79 6.14
CA ARG A 173 -14.98 7.19 6.52
C ARG A 173 -14.17 7.66 7.73
N ARG A 174 -13.81 6.77 8.65
CA ARG A 174 -12.94 7.08 9.79
C ARG A 174 -11.46 7.23 9.42
N HIS A 175 -11.10 6.81 8.21
CA HIS A 175 -9.73 6.77 7.71
C HIS A 175 -9.47 7.66 6.50
N LEU A 176 -10.41 8.57 6.15
CA LEU A 176 -10.25 9.50 5.02
C LEU A 176 -9.01 10.39 5.20
N LEU A 177 -8.27 10.60 4.12
CA LEU A 177 -7.01 11.33 4.10
C LEU A 177 -7.03 12.55 3.20
N LEU A 178 -7.73 12.50 2.05
CA LEU A 178 -7.57 13.51 1.00
C LEU A 178 -8.26 14.84 1.29
N GLY A 179 -9.11 14.88 2.31
CA GLY A 179 -9.84 16.10 2.74
C GLY A 179 -9.03 17.05 3.62
N ALA A 180 -7.83 16.68 4.07
CA ALA A 180 -6.99 17.45 5.01
C ALA A 180 -5.50 17.18 4.76
N PRO A 181 -4.59 18.03 5.30
CA PRO A 181 -3.16 17.74 5.23
C PRO A 181 -2.80 16.40 5.89
N ILE A 182 -1.95 15.62 5.20
CA ILE A 182 -1.48 14.30 5.64
C ILE A 182 -0.08 14.49 6.26
N ASP A 183 0.07 14.19 7.54
CA ASP A 183 1.31 14.39 8.32
C ASP A 183 2.44 13.39 7.98
N SER A 184 2.44 12.84 6.76
CA SER A 184 3.52 12.00 6.25
C SER A 184 4.66 12.88 5.75
N VAL A 185 5.85 12.73 6.33
CA VAL A 185 7.05 13.54 6.05
C VAL A 185 8.17 12.76 5.35
N CYS A 186 8.03 11.44 5.20
CA CYS A 186 9.02 10.62 4.49
C CYS A 186 9.02 10.93 2.99
N PRO A 187 10.11 10.68 2.27
CA PRO A 187 10.13 10.73 0.81
C PRO A 187 9.07 9.83 0.18
N ILE A 188 8.34 10.35 -0.83
CA ILE A 188 7.22 9.64 -1.47
C ILE A 188 7.44 9.57 -2.99
N ARG A 189 7.18 8.39 -3.55
CA ARG A 189 7.15 8.16 -5.00
C ARG A 189 5.77 7.62 -5.38
N LEU A 190 5.11 8.30 -6.31
CA LEU A 190 3.79 7.90 -6.80
C LEU A 190 3.92 7.47 -8.27
N LEU A 191 3.49 6.25 -8.57
CA LEU A 191 3.45 5.70 -9.92
C LEU A 191 2.00 5.48 -10.32
N HIS A 192 1.52 6.08 -11.43
CA HIS A 192 0.12 5.97 -11.84
C HIS A 192 -0.01 5.87 -13.35
N GLY A 193 -0.94 5.04 -13.82
CA GLY A 193 -1.31 4.90 -15.22
C GLY A 193 -2.34 5.94 -15.62
N GLN A 194 -2.16 6.62 -16.78
CA GLN A 194 -3.15 7.59 -17.25
C GLN A 194 -4.36 6.94 -17.94
N MET A 195 -4.31 5.63 -18.20
CA MET A 195 -5.43 4.84 -18.71
C MET A 195 -6.02 3.92 -17.63
N ASP A 196 -5.83 4.29 -16.36
CA ASP A 196 -6.41 3.59 -15.20
C ASP A 196 -7.93 3.79 -15.18
N PRO A 197 -8.75 2.72 -15.37
CA PRO A 197 -10.20 2.83 -15.35
C PRO A 197 -10.79 2.82 -13.93
N ASP A 198 -10.01 2.37 -12.93
CA ASP A 198 -10.49 2.13 -11.58
C ASP A 198 -10.23 3.33 -10.65
N VAL A 199 -9.04 3.94 -10.78
CA VAL A 199 -8.60 5.07 -9.95
C VAL A 199 -8.12 6.21 -10.84
N PRO A 200 -8.77 7.39 -10.78
CA PRO A 200 -8.30 8.56 -11.53
C PRO A 200 -6.85 8.89 -11.20
N TRP A 201 -6.01 9.04 -12.21
CA TRP A 201 -4.57 9.33 -12.01
C TRP A 201 -4.33 10.68 -11.30
N GLU A 202 -5.29 11.59 -11.32
CA GLU A 202 -5.30 12.84 -10.57
C GLU A 202 -5.25 12.62 -9.05
N THR A 203 -5.63 11.43 -8.59
CA THR A 203 -5.48 11.03 -7.19
C THR A 203 -4.03 11.14 -6.72
N ALA A 204 -3.06 10.79 -7.58
CA ALA A 204 -1.64 10.96 -7.27
C ALA A 204 -1.27 12.45 -7.07
N LEU A 205 -1.85 13.37 -7.85
CA LEU A 205 -1.65 14.81 -7.65
C LEU A 205 -2.26 15.30 -6.35
N THR A 206 -3.43 14.75 -5.99
CA THR A 206 -4.10 15.11 -4.74
C THR A 206 -3.31 14.62 -3.53
N ILE A 207 -2.81 13.39 -3.55
CA ILE A 207 -1.89 12.87 -2.51
C ILE A 207 -0.69 13.81 -2.36
N ALA A 208 -0.02 14.15 -3.47
CA ALA A 208 1.17 15.01 -3.45
C ALA A 208 0.91 16.41 -2.89
N ARG A 209 -0.30 16.95 -3.05
CA ARG A 209 -0.70 18.24 -2.47
C ARG A 209 -0.98 18.15 -0.97
N GLN A 210 -1.48 17.02 -0.50
CA GLN A 210 -1.93 16.86 0.89
C GLN A 210 -0.81 16.38 1.82
N VAL A 211 0.18 15.64 1.35
CA VAL A 211 1.28 15.18 2.20
C VAL A 211 2.21 16.32 2.57
N ARG A 212 2.74 16.29 3.80
CA ARG A 212 3.70 17.30 4.29
C ARG A 212 5.15 17.05 3.88
N SER A 213 5.42 15.95 3.22
CA SER A 213 6.76 15.67 2.69
C SER A 213 7.16 16.69 1.63
N ASP A 214 8.39 17.21 1.72
CA ASP A 214 8.99 18.07 0.70
C ASP A 214 9.61 17.27 -0.46
N ASP A 215 9.80 15.95 -0.30
CA ASP A 215 10.35 15.05 -1.33
C ASP A 215 9.25 14.13 -1.89
N VAL A 216 8.46 14.67 -2.81
CA VAL A 216 7.40 13.93 -3.51
C VAL A 216 7.65 13.95 -5.01
N GLN A 217 7.66 12.77 -5.62
CA GLN A 217 7.78 12.63 -7.07
C GLN A 217 6.63 11.80 -7.62
N ILE A 218 6.07 12.24 -8.76
CA ILE A 218 4.98 11.55 -9.45
C ILE A 218 5.49 11.10 -10.81
N THR A 219 5.30 9.83 -11.12
CA THR A 219 5.58 9.24 -12.43
C THR A 219 4.27 8.79 -13.05
N LEU A 220 3.91 9.39 -14.19
CA LEU A 220 2.72 9.04 -14.95
C LEU A 220 3.11 8.18 -16.16
N VAL A 221 2.46 7.03 -16.31
CA VAL A 221 2.61 6.15 -17.47
C VAL A 221 1.46 6.41 -18.43
N LYS A 222 1.73 6.98 -19.60
CA LYS A 222 0.72 7.47 -20.53
C LYS A 222 -0.31 6.41 -20.93
N ASP A 223 0.15 5.19 -21.20
CA ASP A 223 -0.64 4.04 -21.62
C ASP A 223 -0.79 2.99 -20.48
N GLY A 224 -0.47 3.36 -19.23
CA GLY A 224 -0.57 2.50 -18.07
C GLY A 224 -2.01 2.31 -17.61
N ASP A 225 -2.36 1.07 -17.29
CA ASP A 225 -3.62 0.67 -16.68
C ASP A 225 -3.51 0.70 -15.13
N HIS A 226 -4.60 0.30 -14.44
CA HIS A 226 -4.61 0.19 -12.96
C HIS A 226 -3.57 -0.80 -12.42
N ARG A 227 -3.32 -1.87 -13.14
CA ARG A 227 -2.44 -2.96 -12.67
C ARG A 227 -0.97 -2.56 -12.68
N LEU A 228 -0.52 -1.77 -13.68
CA LEU A 228 0.88 -1.39 -13.86
C LEU A 228 1.82 -2.59 -13.66
N SER A 229 1.54 -3.69 -14.36
CA SER A 229 2.22 -4.98 -14.18
C SER A 229 2.91 -5.49 -15.44
N ARG A 230 2.95 -4.70 -16.52
CA ARG A 230 3.74 -5.02 -17.72
C ARG A 230 5.24 -4.98 -17.38
N PRO A 231 6.11 -5.67 -18.11
CA PRO A 231 7.55 -5.68 -17.83
C PRO A 231 8.16 -4.27 -17.68
N GLY A 232 7.73 -3.31 -18.52
CA GLY A 232 8.16 -1.90 -18.43
C GLY A 232 7.70 -1.20 -17.16
N ASP A 233 6.46 -1.48 -16.71
CA ASP A 233 5.90 -0.91 -15.48
C ASP A 233 6.64 -1.45 -14.25
N LEU A 234 6.93 -2.76 -14.23
CA LEU A 234 7.71 -3.38 -13.15
C LEU A 234 9.13 -2.82 -13.11
N ALA A 235 9.78 -2.66 -14.26
CA ALA A 235 11.12 -2.05 -14.32
C ALA A 235 11.12 -0.62 -13.76
N LEU A 236 10.08 0.16 -14.07
CA LEU A 236 9.91 1.52 -13.56
C LEU A 236 9.68 1.52 -12.04
N LEU A 237 8.84 0.62 -11.52
CA LEU A 237 8.64 0.44 -10.08
C LEU A 237 9.98 0.16 -9.36
N LEU A 238 10.77 -0.79 -9.90
CA LEU A 238 12.06 -1.14 -9.31
C LEU A 238 13.07 0.01 -9.40
N HIS A 239 13.02 0.80 -10.48
CA HIS A 239 13.82 2.02 -10.60
C HIS A 239 13.50 3.03 -9.49
N LEU A 240 12.23 3.22 -9.17
CA LEU A 240 11.78 4.10 -8.08
C LEU A 240 12.14 3.55 -6.69
N LEU A 241 12.23 2.24 -6.53
CA LEU A 241 12.55 1.59 -5.25
C LEU A 241 14.06 1.65 -4.92
N ARG A 242 14.92 1.43 -5.90
CA ARG A 242 16.39 1.33 -5.71
C ARG A 242 17.01 2.47 -4.90
N PRO A 243 16.69 3.77 -5.10
CA PRO A 243 17.25 4.86 -4.33
C PRO A 243 17.02 4.75 -2.81
N PHE A 244 15.96 4.07 -2.38
CA PHE A 244 15.69 3.82 -0.96
C PHE A 244 16.51 2.68 -0.38
N LEU A 245 17.02 1.76 -1.22
CA LEU A 245 17.69 0.54 -0.78
C LEU A 245 19.23 0.62 -0.88
N VAL A 246 19.71 1.45 -1.79
CA VAL A 246 21.13 1.70 -1.98
C VAL A 246 21.51 2.94 -1.18
N GLN A 247 22.19 2.77 -0.05
CA GLN A 247 22.82 3.90 0.63
C GLN A 247 23.96 4.38 -0.27
N ASP A 248 23.72 5.47 -1.00
CA ASP A 248 24.83 6.21 -1.60
C ASP A 248 25.80 6.61 -0.48
N GLY A 249 27.08 6.29 -0.63
CA GLY A 249 28.15 6.64 0.33
C GLY A 249 28.36 8.16 0.56
N ARG A 250 27.32 8.98 0.40
CA ARG A 250 27.34 10.45 0.55
C ARG A 250 27.08 10.93 1.98
N GLN A 251 26.74 10.07 2.92
CA GLN A 251 26.58 10.50 4.33
C GLN A 251 27.91 10.62 5.10
N THR A 252 29.04 10.22 4.51
CA THR A 252 30.36 10.30 5.19
C THR A 252 31.11 11.63 5.01
N LEU A 253 30.62 12.59 4.23
CA LEU A 253 31.30 13.90 4.07
C LEU A 253 30.83 15.00 5.02
N ALA A 254 29.70 14.82 5.70
CA ALA A 254 29.22 15.78 6.70
C ALA A 254 29.87 15.57 8.10
N GLU A 255 30.44 14.39 8.36
CA GLU A 255 31.11 14.08 9.65
C GLU A 255 32.64 14.31 9.62
N THR A 256 33.25 14.54 8.47
CA THR A 256 34.70 14.74 8.35
C THR A 256 35.12 16.21 8.26
N GLY A 257 34.37 17.17 8.78
CA GLY A 257 34.84 18.50 9.15
C GLY A 257 35.89 19.21 8.24
N ILE A 258 35.89 18.99 6.92
CA ILE A 258 36.81 19.67 6.01
C ILE A 258 36.04 20.81 5.35
N ALA A 259 36.32 22.02 5.83
CA ALA A 259 35.87 23.27 5.20
C ALA A 259 36.50 23.40 3.79
N PRO A 260 35.72 23.90 2.80
CA PRO A 260 36.27 24.18 1.49
C PRO A 260 37.28 25.32 1.57
N ALA A 261 38.43 25.15 0.88
CA ALA A 261 39.45 26.15 0.71
C ALA A 261 39.00 27.28 -0.23
#